data_f0d6869c2c35037a4553698652150f4b
#
_entry.id   f0d6869c2c35037a4553698652150f4b
#
_cell.length_a   1.000
_cell.length_b   1.000
_cell.length_c   1.000
_cell.angle_alpha   90.00
_cell.angle_beta   90.00
_cell.angle_gamma   90.00
#
_symmetry.space_group_name_H-M   'P 1'
#
loop_
_entity.id
_entity.type
_entity.pdbx_description
1 polymer ?
#
loop_
_entity_poly.entity_id
_entity_poly.type
_entity_poly.pdbx_seq_one_letter_code
_entity_poly.pdbx_strand_id
1 'polypeptide(L)'
;MKRFITNGCAKVHLVLARSEEGSKDGRGLSMFVCEKCPQLVVRRIENKLGIHGSPTCELQFNDVPAELVGQRRRGLTRYVMSLMNGARVAIAGQALGIAEAAYREALDYAQAREQFGESIDKFPAVYEMLVSSKVQIAASRAVLYETTKYVDLRDCYEELIEHTDAADLPQNARQESKRYNRIAAVLTPLAKAMSTEMANKVAYDGIQIHGGTGYMKDFHAERYARDARITNIYEGTTQLQYVAAIGGVMQRVLEPLMTEISQKPFEAKLRRLASAVDVAREKLNRAVDFVANKGDAEYFDLMARRLCHMETVVFASYLLLQDALEDNRREAIAERYILDMLPTVHMHSDVVMSADYTLIDRRQEILAV
;
A
#
# COMPACT_ATOMS: atom_id res chain seq x y z
N MET A 1 5.35 12.81 -26.60
CA MET A 1 6.47 12.52 -25.66
C MET A 1 5.91 11.95 -24.37
N LYS A 2 6.53 10.89 -23.83
CA LYS A 2 6.20 10.24 -22.55
C LYS A 2 7.43 10.13 -21.69
N ARG A 3 7.30 10.42 -20.39
CA ARG A 3 8.41 10.35 -19.41
C ARG A 3 8.11 9.32 -18.32
N PHE A 4 9.17 8.89 -17.65
CA PHE A 4 9.14 7.93 -16.56
C PHE A 4 8.59 6.56 -16.98
N ILE A 5 8.98 6.12 -18.18
CA ILE A 5 8.57 4.82 -18.72
C ILE A 5 9.56 3.76 -18.23
N THR A 6 9.11 2.89 -17.33
CA THR A 6 9.90 1.73 -16.87
C THR A 6 10.18 0.81 -18.05
N ASN A 7 11.43 0.35 -18.15
CA ASN A 7 11.90 -0.48 -19.26
C ASN A 7 11.64 0.13 -20.66
N GLY A 8 11.79 1.46 -20.79
CA GLY A 8 11.59 2.15 -22.07
C GLY A 8 12.49 1.66 -23.22
N CYS A 9 13.47 0.79 -22.93
CA CYS A 9 14.28 0.09 -23.91
C CYS A 9 13.65 -1.23 -24.41
N ALA A 10 12.45 -1.61 -23.93
CA ALA A 10 11.74 -2.84 -24.32
C ALA A 10 11.46 -2.90 -25.82
N LYS A 11 11.21 -4.12 -26.32
CA LYS A 11 10.87 -4.34 -27.74
C LYS A 11 9.40 -4.02 -28.04
N VAL A 12 8.52 -4.20 -27.06
CA VAL A 12 7.07 -3.98 -27.18
C VAL A 12 6.62 -3.02 -26.10
N HIS A 13 5.75 -2.09 -26.44
CA HIS A 13 5.20 -1.08 -25.54
C HIS A 13 3.67 -1.10 -25.59
N LEU A 14 3.05 -1.09 -24.41
CA LEU A 14 1.65 -0.74 -24.25
C LEU A 14 1.53 0.76 -23.96
N VAL A 15 0.76 1.46 -24.74
CA VAL A 15 0.68 2.92 -24.72
C VAL A 15 -0.75 3.39 -24.56
N LEU A 16 -1.02 4.10 -23.47
CA LEU A 16 -2.27 4.84 -23.33
C LEU A 16 -2.15 6.17 -24.10
N ALA A 17 -2.98 6.35 -25.12
CA ALA A 17 -2.98 7.57 -25.93
C ALA A 17 -4.40 8.06 -26.23
N ARG A 18 -4.50 9.35 -26.55
CA ARG A 18 -5.76 9.96 -26.96
C ARG A 18 -6.12 9.54 -28.38
N SER A 19 -7.27 8.93 -28.53
CA SER A 19 -7.82 8.47 -29.81
C SER A 19 -9.02 9.28 -30.29
N GLU A 20 -9.55 10.19 -29.43
CA GLU A 20 -10.74 10.99 -29.75
C GLU A 20 -10.38 12.47 -29.82
N GLU A 21 -10.54 13.04 -30.98
CA GLU A 21 -10.40 14.49 -31.17
C GLU A 21 -11.44 15.26 -30.33
N GLY A 22 -11.02 16.36 -29.71
CA GLY A 22 -11.90 17.20 -28.88
C GLY A 22 -12.19 16.67 -27.47
N SER A 23 -11.89 15.41 -27.14
CA SER A 23 -12.02 14.90 -25.77
C SER A 23 -10.88 15.38 -24.88
N LYS A 24 -11.21 15.94 -23.70
CA LYS A 24 -10.24 16.42 -22.71
C LYS A 24 -10.10 15.48 -21.50
N ASP A 25 -11.05 14.56 -21.32
CA ASP A 25 -11.10 13.63 -20.18
C ASP A 25 -10.51 12.23 -20.50
N GLY A 26 -10.52 11.34 -19.52
CA GLY A 26 -10.01 9.97 -19.65
C GLY A 26 -10.83 9.08 -20.58
N ARG A 27 -12.06 9.47 -20.92
CA ARG A 27 -12.93 8.72 -21.84
C ARG A 27 -12.48 8.81 -23.30
N GLY A 28 -11.63 9.79 -23.63
CA GLY A 28 -11.02 9.89 -24.94
C GLY A 28 -9.74 9.08 -25.11
N LEU A 29 -9.36 8.24 -24.14
CA LEU A 29 -8.13 7.47 -24.15
C LEU A 29 -8.36 6.00 -24.52
N SER A 30 -7.52 5.49 -25.41
CA SER A 30 -7.50 4.09 -25.85
C SER A 30 -6.11 3.47 -25.59
N MET A 31 -6.07 2.15 -25.48
CA MET A 31 -4.83 1.40 -25.32
C MET A 31 -4.31 0.95 -26.69
N PHE A 32 -3.02 1.11 -26.89
CA PHE A 32 -2.33 0.69 -28.10
C PHE A 32 -1.13 -0.17 -27.76
N VAL A 33 -0.79 -1.10 -28.63
CA VAL A 33 0.46 -1.82 -28.62
C VAL A 33 1.31 -1.35 -29.80
N CYS A 34 2.59 -1.12 -29.56
CA CYS A 34 3.55 -0.80 -30.61
C CYS A 34 4.87 -1.52 -30.35
N GLU A 35 5.53 -1.88 -31.44
CA GLU A 35 6.87 -2.45 -31.40
C GLU A 35 7.94 -1.35 -31.46
N LYS A 36 9.14 -1.69 -30.99
CA LYS A 36 10.31 -0.82 -31.15
C LYS A 36 10.63 -0.65 -32.64
N CYS A 37 10.66 0.60 -33.08
CA CYS A 37 10.98 0.98 -34.45
C CYS A 37 11.81 2.27 -34.46
N PRO A 38 12.38 2.70 -35.59
CA PRO A 38 13.18 3.92 -35.69
C PRO A 38 12.44 5.19 -35.26
N GLN A 39 11.12 5.20 -35.39
CA GLN A 39 10.26 6.33 -35.01
C GLN A 39 10.03 6.43 -33.48
N LEU A 40 10.29 5.34 -32.73
CA LEU A 40 10.26 5.30 -31.27
C LEU A 40 11.65 5.57 -30.72
N VAL A 41 11.90 6.80 -30.32
CA VAL A 41 13.22 7.26 -29.88
C VAL A 41 13.29 7.28 -28.34
N VAL A 42 14.28 6.59 -27.79
CA VAL A 42 14.69 6.76 -26.39
C VAL A 42 15.54 8.02 -26.30
N ARG A 43 14.99 9.10 -25.76
CA ARG A 43 15.68 10.39 -25.65
C ARG A 43 16.74 10.38 -24.57
N ARG A 44 16.44 9.74 -23.44
CA ARG A 44 17.37 9.55 -22.33
C ARG A 44 16.89 8.48 -21.38
N ILE A 45 17.82 7.94 -20.61
CA ILE A 45 17.54 7.20 -19.37
C ILE A 45 17.59 8.21 -18.23
N GLU A 46 16.57 8.22 -17.37
CA GLU A 46 16.48 9.17 -16.27
C GLU A 46 17.53 8.87 -15.19
N ASN A 47 18.19 9.92 -14.70
CA ASN A 47 19.06 9.82 -13.53
C ASN A 47 18.19 9.85 -12.27
N LYS A 48 18.17 8.76 -11.51
CA LYS A 48 17.25 8.55 -10.40
C LYS A 48 17.98 8.47 -9.06
N LEU A 49 17.23 8.68 -7.97
CA LEU A 49 17.72 8.49 -6.60
C LEU A 49 18.10 7.04 -6.32
N GLY A 50 17.24 6.09 -6.73
CA GLY A 50 17.41 4.65 -6.52
C GLY A 50 16.88 3.84 -7.71
N ILE A 51 16.85 2.51 -7.52
CA ILE A 51 16.43 1.52 -8.54
C ILE A 51 17.18 1.77 -9.88
N HIS A 52 18.49 1.92 -9.79
CA HIS A 52 19.34 2.29 -10.94
C HIS A 52 19.41 1.17 -11.99
N GLY A 53 19.22 -0.09 -11.60
CA GLY A 53 19.21 -1.23 -12.52
C GLY A 53 17.98 -1.27 -13.45
N SER A 54 16.92 -0.50 -13.18
CA SER A 54 15.75 -0.39 -14.04
C SER A 54 15.85 0.85 -14.93
N PRO A 55 15.93 0.71 -16.27
CA PRO A 55 16.09 1.85 -17.18
C PRO A 55 14.78 2.59 -17.37
N THR A 56 14.53 3.58 -16.54
CA THR A 56 13.39 4.49 -16.68
C THR A 56 13.70 5.54 -17.72
N CYS A 57 12.90 5.61 -18.78
CA CYS A 57 13.21 6.38 -19.99
C CYS A 57 12.25 7.53 -20.24
N GLU A 58 12.72 8.51 -20.99
CA GLU A 58 11.92 9.46 -21.74
C GLU A 58 11.81 8.97 -23.19
N LEU A 59 10.58 8.70 -23.65
CA LEU A 59 10.29 8.21 -25.00
C LEU A 59 9.63 9.30 -25.84
N GLN A 60 10.08 9.39 -27.09
CA GLN A 60 9.46 10.22 -28.13
C GLN A 60 8.86 9.32 -29.21
N PHE A 61 7.60 9.51 -29.48
CA PHE A 61 6.84 8.82 -30.53
C PHE A 61 6.68 9.78 -31.71
N ASN A 62 7.24 9.42 -32.87
CA ASN A 62 7.18 10.19 -34.10
C ASN A 62 6.42 9.33 -35.13
N ASP A 63 5.09 9.43 -35.13
CA ASP A 63 4.20 8.65 -36.00
C ASP A 63 4.50 7.13 -35.95
N VAL A 64 4.65 6.62 -34.73
CA VAL A 64 4.92 5.19 -34.50
C VAL A 64 3.69 4.36 -34.88
N PRO A 65 3.84 3.37 -35.79
CA PRO A 65 2.77 2.41 -36.06
C PRO A 65 2.33 1.68 -34.80
N ALA A 66 1.03 1.63 -34.56
CA ALA A 66 0.47 1.01 -33.37
C ALA A 66 -0.88 0.35 -33.66
N GLU A 67 -1.16 -0.74 -32.98
CA GLU A 67 -2.42 -1.47 -33.06
C GLU A 67 -3.28 -1.18 -31.83
N LEU A 68 -4.60 -1.07 -32.04
CA LEU A 68 -5.56 -0.88 -30.95
C LEU A 68 -5.68 -2.17 -30.13
N VAL A 69 -5.52 -2.06 -28.82
CA VAL A 69 -5.75 -3.15 -27.88
C VAL A 69 -7.17 -3.04 -27.33
N GLY A 70 -7.97 -4.06 -27.59
CA GLY A 70 -9.34 -4.14 -27.09
C GLY A 70 -10.26 -3.08 -27.67
N GLN A 71 -11.09 -2.47 -26.84
CA GLN A 71 -12.11 -1.51 -27.26
C GLN A 71 -11.61 -0.07 -27.20
N ARG A 72 -11.90 0.69 -28.26
CA ARG A 72 -11.66 2.13 -28.31
C ARG A 72 -12.36 2.87 -27.15
N ARG A 73 -11.75 3.91 -26.61
CA ARG A 73 -12.24 4.73 -25.48
C ARG A 73 -12.30 4.01 -24.12
N ARG A 74 -11.77 2.77 -24.01
CA ARG A 74 -11.71 1.99 -22.78
C ARG A 74 -10.30 1.91 -22.18
N GLY A 75 -9.32 2.58 -22.78
CA GLY A 75 -7.91 2.49 -22.39
C GLY A 75 -7.68 2.79 -20.92
N LEU A 76 -8.16 3.94 -20.41
CA LEU A 76 -7.99 4.30 -19.00
C LEU A 76 -8.96 3.53 -18.10
N THR A 77 -10.26 3.57 -18.43
CA THR A 77 -11.33 3.14 -17.52
C THR A 77 -11.39 1.62 -17.30
N ARG A 78 -10.88 0.84 -18.23
CA ARG A 78 -10.87 -0.63 -18.14
C ARG A 78 -9.43 -1.16 -18.05
N TYR A 79 -8.61 -0.93 -19.05
CA TYR A 79 -7.32 -1.63 -19.16
C TYR A 79 -6.25 -1.09 -18.23
N VAL A 80 -6.06 0.23 -18.17
CA VAL A 80 -5.06 0.82 -17.26
C VAL A 80 -5.46 0.65 -15.80
N MET A 81 -6.74 0.81 -15.47
CA MET A 81 -7.19 0.65 -14.06
C MET A 81 -7.02 -0.78 -13.57
N SER A 82 -7.30 -1.79 -14.41
CA SER A 82 -7.06 -3.20 -14.08
C SER A 82 -5.56 -3.47 -13.89
N LEU A 83 -4.72 -3.04 -14.84
CA LEU A 83 -3.27 -3.15 -14.75
C LEU A 83 -2.71 -2.48 -13.48
N MET A 84 -3.16 -1.26 -13.16
CA MET A 84 -2.69 -0.52 -11.99
C MET A 84 -3.08 -1.18 -10.67
N ASN A 85 -4.23 -1.83 -10.59
CA ASN A 85 -4.62 -2.55 -9.38
C ASN A 85 -3.70 -3.76 -9.13
N GLY A 86 -3.38 -4.54 -10.16
CA GLY A 86 -2.38 -5.61 -10.07
C GLY A 86 -0.98 -5.08 -9.73
N ALA A 87 -0.55 -3.99 -10.39
CA ALA A 87 0.74 -3.35 -10.13
C ALA A 87 0.87 -2.86 -8.67
N ARG A 88 -0.19 -2.33 -8.06
CA ARG A 88 -0.17 -1.87 -6.66
C ARG A 88 0.13 -2.99 -5.67
N VAL A 89 -0.43 -4.17 -5.88
CA VAL A 89 -0.14 -5.37 -5.08
C VAL A 89 1.33 -5.77 -5.23
N ALA A 90 1.83 -5.79 -6.47
CA ALA A 90 3.24 -6.08 -6.74
C ALA A 90 4.20 -5.07 -6.08
N ILE A 91 3.84 -3.77 -6.07
CA ILE A 91 4.62 -2.73 -5.38
C ILE A 91 4.60 -2.91 -3.86
N ALA A 92 3.47 -3.33 -3.28
CA ALA A 92 3.41 -3.67 -1.86
C ALA A 92 4.36 -4.85 -1.54
N GLY A 93 4.39 -5.87 -2.39
CA GLY A 93 5.33 -7.00 -2.28
C GLY A 93 6.80 -6.57 -2.45
N GLN A 94 7.09 -5.70 -3.41
CA GLN A 94 8.43 -5.13 -3.58
C GLN A 94 8.89 -4.35 -2.35
N ALA A 95 8.02 -3.49 -1.80
CA ALA A 95 8.32 -2.72 -0.60
C ALA A 95 8.58 -3.64 0.61
N LEU A 96 7.76 -4.67 0.78
CA LEU A 96 7.96 -5.69 1.82
C LEU A 96 9.32 -6.40 1.66
N GLY A 97 9.73 -6.74 0.43
CA GLY A 97 11.02 -7.35 0.14
C GLY A 97 12.20 -6.43 0.47
N ILE A 98 12.11 -5.14 0.15
CA ILE A 98 13.14 -4.14 0.52
C ILE A 98 13.23 -4.01 2.04
N ALA A 99 12.10 -3.94 2.74
CA ALA A 99 12.07 -3.84 4.20
C ALA A 99 12.68 -5.09 4.88
N GLU A 100 12.35 -6.28 4.41
CA GLU A 100 12.90 -7.53 4.92
C GLU A 100 14.42 -7.59 4.72
N ALA A 101 14.94 -7.17 3.55
CA ALA A 101 16.36 -7.13 3.27
C ALA A 101 17.08 -6.11 4.18
N ALA A 102 16.54 -4.91 4.31
CA ALA A 102 17.10 -3.87 5.17
C ALA A 102 17.11 -4.28 6.65
N TYR A 103 16.04 -4.92 7.11
CA TYR A 103 15.93 -5.44 8.48
C TYR A 103 16.97 -6.52 8.77
N ARG A 104 17.12 -7.50 7.87
CA ARG A 104 18.08 -8.61 8.05
C ARG A 104 19.51 -8.08 8.15
N GLU A 105 19.92 -7.21 7.22
CA GLU A 105 21.25 -6.62 7.23
C GLU A 105 21.48 -5.78 8.50
N ALA A 106 20.46 -5.01 8.95
CA ALA A 106 20.56 -4.24 10.18
C ALA A 106 20.68 -5.13 11.43
N LEU A 107 19.96 -6.26 11.47
CA LEU A 107 20.04 -7.23 12.57
C LEU A 107 21.42 -7.90 12.62
N ASP A 108 21.90 -8.40 11.47
CA ASP A 108 23.21 -9.04 11.37
C ASP A 108 24.33 -8.07 11.79
N TYR A 109 24.26 -6.82 11.34
CA TYR A 109 25.20 -5.78 11.74
C TYR A 109 25.14 -5.50 13.25
N ALA A 110 23.94 -5.36 13.82
CA ALA A 110 23.78 -5.06 15.24
C ALA A 110 24.31 -6.18 16.16
N GLN A 111 24.18 -7.43 15.72
CA GLN A 111 24.72 -8.59 16.44
C GLN A 111 26.24 -8.70 16.36
N ALA A 112 26.83 -8.27 15.24
CA ALA A 112 28.28 -8.33 15.03
C ALA A 112 29.04 -7.10 15.55
N ARG A 113 28.39 -5.95 15.63
CA ARG A 113 29.01 -4.69 16.06
C ARG A 113 29.07 -4.56 17.57
N GLU A 114 30.26 -4.46 18.11
CA GLU A 114 30.48 -4.23 19.54
C GLU A 114 30.75 -2.74 19.83
N GLN A 115 30.15 -2.25 20.91
CA GLN A 115 30.42 -0.95 21.54
C GLN A 115 30.24 -1.09 23.05
N PHE A 116 31.03 -0.35 23.83
CA PHE A 116 30.94 -0.36 25.30
C PHE A 116 31.02 -1.74 25.95
N GLY A 117 31.68 -2.70 25.28
CA GLY A 117 31.91 -4.05 25.78
C GLY A 117 30.86 -5.10 25.46
N GLU A 118 29.85 -4.76 24.66
CA GLU A 118 28.83 -5.70 24.20
C GLU A 118 28.30 -5.37 22.80
N SER A 119 27.61 -6.33 22.18
CA SER A 119 26.98 -6.11 20.86
C SER A 119 25.85 -5.11 20.97
N ILE A 120 25.70 -4.24 19.93
CA ILE A 120 24.78 -3.12 19.98
C ILE A 120 23.31 -3.53 19.95
N ASP A 121 22.97 -4.76 19.53
CA ASP A 121 21.61 -5.31 19.59
C ASP A 121 21.06 -5.47 21.02
N LYS A 122 21.91 -5.36 22.03
CA LYS A 122 21.53 -5.41 23.46
C LYS A 122 21.12 -4.04 24.00
N PHE A 123 21.43 -2.96 23.31
CA PHE A 123 21.05 -1.61 23.75
C PHE A 123 19.58 -1.33 23.49
N PRO A 124 18.82 -0.82 24.50
CA PRO A 124 17.38 -0.54 24.35
C PRO A 124 17.04 0.28 23.13
N ALA A 125 17.78 1.35 22.85
CA ALA A 125 17.56 2.22 21.68
C ALA A 125 17.75 1.49 20.33
N VAL A 126 18.57 0.44 20.27
CA VAL A 126 18.83 -0.34 19.05
C VAL A 126 17.79 -1.46 18.92
N TYR A 127 17.56 -2.26 19.98
CA TYR A 127 16.59 -3.33 19.87
C TYR A 127 15.15 -2.83 19.71
N GLU A 128 14.82 -1.63 20.19
CA GLU A 128 13.53 -0.97 19.92
C GLU A 128 13.30 -0.80 18.41
N MET A 129 14.29 -0.27 17.66
CA MET A 129 14.21 -0.14 16.20
C MET A 129 14.10 -1.50 15.50
N LEU A 130 14.88 -2.50 15.94
CA LEU A 130 14.86 -3.85 15.38
C LEU A 130 13.51 -4.53 15.62
N VAL A 131 12.98 -4.48 16.84
CA VAL A 131 11.68 -5.07 17.18
C VAL A 131 10.56 -4.35 16.43
N SER A 132 10.56 -3.02 16.41
CA SER A 132 9.57 -2.25 15.65
C SER A 132 9.58 -2.63 14.17
N SER A 133 10.77 -2.71 13.54
CA SER A 133 10.91 -3.15 12.16
C SER A 133 10.31 -4.54 11.94
N LYS A 134 10.64 -5.50 12.81
CA LYS A 134 10.15 -6.88 12.72
C LYS A 134 8.64 -6.99 12.79
N VAL A 135 8.01 -6.31 13.75
CA VAL A 135 6.54 -6.38 13.91
C VAL A 135 5.80 -5.66 12.80
N GLN A 136 6.33 -4.53 12.32
CA GLN A 136 5.75 -3.80 11.18
C GLN A 136 5.83 -4.60 9.87
N ILE A 137 6.95 -5.28 9.61
CA ILE A 137 7.12 -6.20 8.49
C ILE A 137 6.11 -7.35 8.57
N ALA A 138 5.93 -7.95 9.75
CA ALA A 138 4.98 -9.03 9.95
C ALA A 138 3.53 -8.59 9.69
N ALA A 139 3.13 -7.44 10.22
CA ALA A 139 1.82 -6.87 10.01
C ALA A 139 1.55 -6.52 8.53
N SER A 140 2.53 -5.90 7.88
CA SER A 140 2.44 -5.58 6.45
C SER A 140 2.33 -6.85 5.58
N ARG A 141 3.05 -7.91 5.95
CA ARG A 141 2.95 -9.22 5.27
C ARG A 141 1.56 -9.84 5.43
N ALA A 142 1.00 -9.82 6.64
CA ALA A 142 -0.36 -10.33 6.89
C ALA A 142 -1.40 -9.58 6.04
N VAL A 143 -1.36 -8.24 6.02
CA VAL A 143 -2.26 -7.42 5.20
C VAL A 143 -2.06 -7.68 3.71
N LEU A 144 -0.81 -7.79 3.24
CA LEU A 144 -0.52 -8.07 1.83
C LEU A 144 -1.06 -9.44 1.40
N TYR A 145 -0.84 -10.49 2.20
CA TYR A 145 -1.29 -11.84 1.86
C TYR A 145 -2.82 -11.96 1.88
N GLU A 146 -3.48 -11.32 2.84
CA GLU A 146 -4.94 -11.25 2.83
C GLU A 146 -5.46 -10.45 1.62
N THR A 147 -4.74 -9.38 1.22
CA THR A 147 -5.06 -8.62 0.00
C THR A 147 -4.94 -9.49 -1.25
N THR A 148 -3.84 -10.26 -1.41
CA THR A 148 -3.66 -11.14 -2.57
C THR A 148 -4.74 -12.20 -2.65
N LYS A 149 -5.14 -12.81 -1.53
CA LYS A 149 -6.25 -13.74 -1.46
C LYS A 149 -7.55 -13.17 -2.06
N TYR A 150 -7.91 -11.92 -1.70
CA TYR A 150 -9.14 -11.32 -2.23
C TYR A 150 -8.99 -10.85 -3.68
N VAL A 151 -7.79 -10.50 -4.11
CA VAL A 151 -7.51 -10.22 -5.52
C VAL A 151 -7.66 -11.51 -6.35
N ASP A 152 -7.07 -12.62 -5.91
CA ASP A 152 -7.18 -13.91 -6.60
C ASP A 152 -8.63 -14.41 -6.64
N LEU A 153 -9.37 -14.31 -5.53
CA LEU A 153 -10.80 -14.67 -5.51
C LEU A 153 -11.62 -13.82 -6.49
N ARG A 154 -11.38 -12.51 -6.53
CA ARG A 154 -12.02 -11.62 -7.51
C ARG A 154 -11.75 -12.09 -8.93
N ASP A 155 -10.46 -12.30 -9.26
CA ASP A 155 -10.05 -12.66 -10.62
C ASP A 155 -10.61 -14.03 -11.02
N CYS A 156 -10.60 -15.03 -10.12
CA CYS A 156 -11.21 -16.34 -10.35
C CYS A 156 -12.72 -16.25 -10.63
N TYR A 157 -13.45 -15.41 -9.87
CA TYR A 157 -14.89 -15.24 -10.10
C TYR A 157 -15.22 -14.42 -11.35
N GLU A 158 -14.39 -13.43 -11.69
CA GLU A 158 -14.53 -12.68 -12.94
C GLU A 158 -14.29 -13.61 -14.16
N GLU A 159 -13.24 -14.44 -14.11
CA GLU A 159 -12.93 -15.43 -15.15
C GLU A 159 -14.03 -16.50 -15.27
N LEU A 160 -14.52 -17.00 -14.13
CA LEU A 160 -15.64 -17.95 -14.08
C LEU A 160 -16.89 -17.37 -14.77
N ILE A 161 -17.22 -16.11 -14.50
CA ILE A 161 -18.39 -15.44 -15.10
C ILE A 161 -18.20 -15.17 -16.59
N GLU A 162 -16.97 -14.89 -17.03
CA GLU A 162 -16.66 -14.59 -18.44
C GLU A 162 -16.67 -15.85 -19.32
N HIS A 163 -16.29 -17.01 -18.77
CA HIS A 163 -16.09 -18.24 -19.52
C HIS A 163 -17.14 -19.34 -19.27
N THR A 164 -18.15 -19.09 -18.44
CA THR A 164 -19.20 -20.07 -18.15
C THR A 164 -20.56 -19.57 -18.66
N ASP A 165 -21.30 -20.45 -19.32
CA ASP A 165 -22.66 -20.15 -19.79
C ASP A 165 -23.57 -19.82 -18.60
N ALA A 166 -24.50 -18.90 -18.80
CA ALA A 166 -25.38 -18.40 -17.74
C ALA A 166 -26.22 -19.49 -17.05
N ALA A 167 -26.48 -20.61 -17.73
CA ALA A 167 -27.24 -21.76 -17.20
C ALA A 167 -26.40 -22.60 -16.22
N ASP A 168 -25.08 -22.64 -16.41
CA ASP A 168 -24.14 -23.47 -15.65
C ASP A 168 -23.43 -22.66 -14.54
N LEU A 169 -23.64 -21.35 -14.50
CA LEU A 169 -23.01 -20.47 -13.52
C LEU A 169 -23.61 -20.69 -12.12
N PRO A 170 -22.82 -20.86 -11.04
CA PRO A 170 -23.33 -20.93 -9.68
C PRO A 170 -24.21 -19.71 -9.33
N GLN A 171 -25.33 -19.95 -8.66
CA GLN A 171 -26.34 -18.91 -8.37
C GLN A 171 -25.76 -17.68 -7.66
N ASN A 172 -24.76 -17.87 -6.80
CA ASN A 172 -24.11 -16.81 -6.03
C ASN A 172 -22.86 -16.20 -6.72
N ALA A 173 -22.42 -16.72 -7.86
CA ALA A 173 -21.14 -16.32 -8.49
C ALA A 173 -21.04 -14.81 -8.72
N ARG A 174 -22.10 -14.19 -9.24
CA ARG A 174 -22.14 -12.72 -9.47
C ARG A 174 -22.17 -11.91 -8.17
N GLN A 175 -22.74 -12.46 -7.11
CA GLN A 175 -22.77 -11.81 -5.79
C GLN A 175 -21.38 -11.88 -5.14
N GLU A 176 -20.74 -13.05 -5.18
CA GLU A 176 -19.39 -13.24 -4.66
C GLU A 176 -18.36 -12.41 -5.44
N SER A 177 -18.43 -12.37 -6.77
CA SER A 177 -17.59 -11.49 -7.59
C SER A 177 -17.69 -10.03 -7.15
N LYS A 178 -18.91 -9.52 -6.96
CA LYS A 178 -19.11 -8.14 -6.45
C LYS A 178 -18.55 -7.94 -5.05
N ARG A 179 -18.72 -8.92 -4.17
CA ARG A 179 -18.20 -8.89 -2.80
C ARG A 179 -16.67 -8.82 -2.80
N TYR A 180 -16.00 -9.74 -3.50
CA TYR A 180 -14.55 -9.78 -3.56
C TYR A 180 -13.96 -8.56 -4.26
N ASN A 181 -14.61 -8.07 -5.31
CA ASN A 181 -14.18 -6.84 -5.97
C ASN A 181 -14.23 -5.63 -5.01
N ARG A 182 -15.27 -5.50 -4.18
CA ARG A 182 -15.36 -4.41 -3.17
C ARG A 182 -14.26 -4.54 -2.11
N ILE A 183 -13.98 -5.74 -1.62
CA ILE A 183 -12.92 -5.98 -0.62
C ILE A 183 -11.55 -5.69 -1.23
N ALA A 184 -11.25 -6.24 -2.41
CA ALA A 184 -9.98 -6.02 -3.09
C ALA A 184 -9.76 -4.53 -3.43
N ALA A 185 -10.81 -3.78 -3.78
CA ALA A 185 -10.74 -2.35 -4.07
C ALA A 185 -10.33 -1.50 -2.86
N VAL A 186 -10.61 -1.95 -1.64
CA VAL A 186 -10.18 -1.29 -0.39
C VAL A 186 -8.82 -1.79 0.06
N LEU A 187 -8.61 -3.11 0.08
CA LEU A 187 -7.37 -3.70 0.58
C LEU A 187 -6.15 -3.35 -0.28
N THR A 188 -6.29 -3.36 -1.61
CA THR A 188 -5.16 -3.09 -2.52
C THR A 188 -4.50 -1.73 -2.25
N PRO A 189 -5.20 -0.60 -2.21
CA PRO A 189 -4.57 0.68 -1.88
C PRO A 189 -4.08 0.76 -0.43
N LEU A 190 -4.78 0.17 0.55
CA LEU A 190 -4.33 0.15 1.95
C LEU A 190 -3.04 -0.66 2.11
N ALA A 191 -2.95 -1.85 1.50
CA ALA A 191 -1.75 -2.68 1.52
C ALA A 191 -0.56 -1.95 0.87
N LYS A 192 -0.79 -1.30 -0.29
CA LYS A 192 0.26 -0.52 -0.95
C LYS A 192 0.73 0.64 -0.07
N ALA A 193 -0.17 1.42 0.51
CA ALA A 193 0.18 2.53 1.39
C ALA A 193 0.96 2.04 2.63
N MET A 194 0.45 1.04 3.33
CA MET A 194 1.09 0.48 4.53
C MET A 194 2.48 -0.07 4.22
N SER A 195 2.61 -0.94 3.22
CA SER A 195 3.88 -1.60 2.91
C SER A 195 4.96 -0.62 2.47
N THR A 196 4.59 0.40 1.69
CA THR A 196 5.57 1.35 1.16
C THR A 196 6.01 2.38 2.22
N GLU A 197 5.13 2.85 3.08
CA GLU A 197 5.51 3.72 4.22
C GLU A 197 6.37 2.93 5.23
N MET A 198 5.98 1.71 5.56
CA MET A 198 6.76 0.81 6.42
C MET A 198 8.17 0.57 5.86
N ALA A 199 8.30 0.27 4.56
CA ALA A 199 9.60 0.01 3.95
C ALA A 199 10.54 1.21 4.02
N ASN A 200 10.02 2.43 3.82
CA ASN A 200 10.81 3.65 3.98
C ASN A 200 11.29 3.83 5.43
N LYS A 201 10.43 3.56 6.42
CA LYS A 201 10.81 3.65 7.83
C LYS A 201 11.87 2.61 8.22
N VAL A 202 11.67 1.35 7.83
CA VAL A 202 12.60 0.26 8.12
C VAL A 202 13.97 0.51 7.47
N ALA A 203 14.00 0.96 6.21
CA ALA A 203 15.25 1.29 5.53
C ALA A 203 15.96 2.50 6.16
N TYR A 204 15.20 3.50 6.63
CA TYR A 204 15.75 4.62 7.40
C TYR A 204 16.38 4.14 8.72
N ASP A 205 15.68 3.30 9.48
CA ASP A 205 16.18 2.74 10.73
C ASP A 205 17.38 1.83 10.50
N GLY A 206 17.42 1.12 9.37
CA GLY A 206 18.57 0.33 8.93
C GLY A 206 19.85 1.17 8.84
N ILE A 207 19.80 2.35 8.20
CA ILE A 207 20.94 3.28 8.19
C ILE A 207 21.28 3.73 9.61
N GLN A 208 20.28 4.06 10.42
CA GLN A 208 20.48 4.54 11.79
C GLN A 208 21.20 3.51 12.66
N ILE A 209 20.83 2.22 12.55
CA ILE A 209 21.45 1.11 13.27
C ILE A 209 22.91 0.92 12.85
N HIS A 210 23.21 1.07 11.57
CA HIS A 210 24.59 1.01 11.06
C HIS A 210 25.43 2.23 11.46
N GLY A 211 24.80 3.35 11.86
CA GLY A 211 25.48 4.59 12.16
C GLY A 211 26.22 5.16 10.94
N GLY A 212 27.43 5.70 11.14
CA GLY A 212 28.21 6.29 10.03
C GLY A 212 28.49 5.36 8.88
N THR A 213 28.67 4.06 9.12
CA THR A 213 28.91 3.06 8.06
C THR A 213 27.66 2.84 7.20
N GLY A 214 26.46 2.98 7.74
CA GLY A 214 25.22 2.89 6.97
C GLY A 214 24.99 4.02 5.97
N TYR A 215 25.70 5.13 6.15
CA TYR A 215 25.70 6.25 5.21
C TYR A 215 26.69 6.08 4.07
N MET A 216 27.67 5.17 4.23
CA MET A 216 28.67 4.85 3.23
C MET A 216 28.19 3.73 2.30
N LYS A 217 28.78 3.65 1.10
CA LYS A 217 28.42 2.65 0.07
C LYS A 217 29.03 1.27 0.30
N ASP A 218 29.76 1.08 1.40
CA ASP A 218 30.35 -0.20 1.80
C ASP A 218 29.31 -1.21 2.26
N PHE A 219 28.17 -0.72 2.79
CA PHE A 219 26.98 -1.49 3.16
C PHE A 219 25.80 -1.15 2.25
N HIS A 220 24.83 -2.05 2.17
CA HIS A 220 23.66 -1.85 1.32
C HIS A 220 22.57 -0.99 1.98
N ALA A 221 22.69 -0.62 3.26
CA ALA A 221 21.71 0.15 4.00
C ALA A 221 21.29 1.44 3.28
N GLU A 222 22.26 2.21 2.73
CA GLU A 222 21.99 3.43 1.97
C GLU A 222 21.21 3.15 0.68
N ARG A 223 21.50 2.02 0.01
CA ARG A 223 20.81 1.62 -1.21
C ARG A 223 19.35 1.25 -0.93
N TYR A 224 19.07 0.48 0.12
CA TYR A 224 17.69 0.15 0.50
C TYR A 224 16.88 1.41 0.76
N ALA A 225 17.43 2.40 1.44
CA ALA A 225 16.75 3.67 1.69
C ALA A 225 16.45 4.45 0.38
N ARG A 226 17.38 4.49 -0.55
CA ARG A 226 17.18 5.13 -1.86
C ARG A 226 16.15 4.38 -2.70
N ASP A 227 16.21 3.05 -2.70
CA ASP A 227 15.31 2.20 -3.49
C ASP A 227 13.90 2.17 -2.89
N ALA A 228 13.75 2.17 -1.56
CA ALA A 228 12.45 2.21 -0.91
C ALA A 228 11.68 3.50 -1.23
N ARG A 229 12.39 4.64 -1.42
CA ARG A 229 11.73 5.94 -1.55
C ARG A 229 10.76 6.05 -2.72
N ILE A 230 11.01 5.37 -3.82
CA ILE A 230 10.12 5.44 -4.98
C ILE A 230 8.81 4.67 -4.76
N THR A 231 8.81 3.68 -3.89
CA THR A 231 7.67 2.76 -3.72
C THR A 231 6.39 3.45 -3.27
N ASN A 232 6.49 4.52 -2.47
CA ASN A 232 5.35 5.32 -2.04
C ASN A 232 5.02 6.50 -2.97
N ILE A 233 5.66 6.58 -4.15
CA ILE A 233 5.42 7.63 -5.16
C ILE A 233 4.77 7.04 -6.43
N TYR A 234 5.40 6.04 -7.06
CA TYR A 234 4.93 5.50 -8.33
C TYR A 234 3.70 4.60 -8.18
N GLU A 235 3.02 4.30 -9.27
CA GLU A 235 1.72 3.59 -9.29
C GLU A 235 0.66 4.27 -8.41
N GLY A 236 0.76 5.59 -8.30
CA GLY A 236 -0.03 6.44 -7.41
C GLY A 236 0.63 6.64 -6.06
N THR A 237 0.79 7.90 -5.66
CA THR A 237 1.37 8.26 -4.36
C THR A 237 0.55 7.69 -3.20
N THR A 238 1.14 7.64 -1.99
CA THR A 238 0.42 7.24 -0.77
C THR A 238 -0.89 8.01 -0.59
N GLN A 239 -0.91 9.32 -0.91
CA GLN A 239 -2.12 10.14 -0.82
C GLN A 239 -3.22 9.65 -1.78
N LEU A 240 -2.85 9.27 -3.02
CA LEU A 240 -3.80 8.70 -3.98
C LEU A 240 -4.30 7.32 -3.56
N GLN A 241 -3.53 6.54 -2.78
CA GLN A 241 -4.03 5.30 -2.20
C GLN A 241 -5.13 5.58 -1.18
N TYR A 242 -4.96 6.59 -0.32
CA TYR A 242 -6.00 6.98 0.63
C TYR A 242 -7.27 7.47 -0.07
N VAL A 243 -7.14 8.28 -1.12
CA VAL A 243 -8.28 8.70 -1.96
C VAL A 243 -9.00 7.50 -2.59
N ALA A 244 -8.25 6.47 -3.01
CA ALA A 244 -8.84 5.26 -3.58
C ALA A 244 -9.55 4.38 -2.54
N ALA A 245 -9.04 4.32 -1.31
CA ALA A 245 -9.56 3.45 -0.25
C ALA A 245 -10.72 4.06 0.54
N ILE A 246 -10.74 5.40 0.72
CA ILE A 246 -11.60 6.06 1.71
C ILE A 246 -13.09 5.77 1.51
N GLY A 247 -13.56 5.67 0.28
CA GLY A 247 -14.96 5.34 -0.01
C GLY A 247 -15.37 3.98 0.55
N GLY A 248 -14.48 3.00 0.51
CA GLY A 248 -14.72 1.66 1.08
C GLY A 248 -14.62 1.65 2.61
N VAL A 249 -13.71 2.44 3.19
CA VAL A 249 -13.61 2.63 4.65
C VAL A 249 -14.91 3.24 5.18
N MET A 250 -15.42 4.30 4.54
CA MET A 250 -16.69 4.93 4.92
C MET A 250 -17.89 3.99 4.78
N GLN A 251 -17.83 3.04 3.85
CA GLN A 251 -18.87 2.01 3.67
C GLN A 251 -18.63 0.78 4.56
N ARG A 252 -17.59 0.77 5.40
CA ARG A 252 -17.25 -0.33 6.32
C ARG A 252 -17.10 -1.67 5.59
N VAL A 253 -16.45 -1.68 4.45
CA VAL A 253 -16.35 -2.87 3.59
C VAL A 253 -15.59 -4.01 4.28
N LEU A 254 -14.62 -3.71 5.16
CA LEU A 254 -13.84 -4.71 5.90
C LEU A 254 -14.50 -5.13 7.24
N GLU A 255 -15.54 -4.46 7.69
CA GLU A 255 -16.21 -4.74 8.96
C GLU A 255 -16.69 -6.21 9.11
N PRO A 256 -17.26 -6.86 8.08
CA PRO A 256 -17.62 -8.28 8.17
C PRO A 256 -16.43 -9.20 8.43
N LEU A 257 -15.25 -8.90 7.83
CA LEU A 257 -14.04 -9.68 8.01
C LEU A 257 -13.47 -9.50 9.43
N MET A 258 -13.44 -8.27 9.91
CA MET A 258 -13.02 -7.97 11.28
C MET A 258 -13.93 -8.64 12.31
N THR A 259 -15.23 -8.65 12.06
CA THR A 259 -16.22 -9.31 12.91
C THR A 259 -16.02 -10.82 12.96
N GLU A 260 -15.78 -11.46 11.80
CA GLU A 260 -15.47 -12.90 11.72
C GLU A 260 -14.25 -13.26 12.57
N ILE A 261 -13.17 -12.46 12.47
CA ILE A 261 -11.95 -12.73 13.25
C ILE A 261 -12.20 -12.48 14.75
N SER A 262 -12.91 -11.41 15.11
CA SER A 262 -13.18 -11.08 16.52
C SER A 262 -13.98 -12.16 17.28
N GLN A 263 -14.76 -12.96 16.55
CA GLN A 263 -15.57 -14.06 17.11
C GLN A 263 -14.79 -15.37 17.30
N LYS A 264 -13.52 -15.43 16.87
CA LYS A 264 -12.68 -16.63 17.07
C LYS A 264 -12.43 -16.91 18.55
N PRO A 265 -12.22 -18.18 18.95
CA PRO A 265 -12.06 -18.58 20.36
C PRO A 265 -10.64 -18.26 20.88
N PHE A 266 -10.36 -16.98 21.12
CA PHE A 266 -9.09 -16.54 21.69
C PHE A 266 -8.93 -17.00 23.15
N GLU A 267 -7.76 -17.49 23.52
CA GLU A 267 -7.38 -17.79 24.90
C GLU A 267 -7.13 -16.51 25.73
N ALA A 268 -6.97 -16.64 27.05
CA ALA A 268 -7.03 -15.50 27.99
C ALA A 268 -6.15 -14.30 27.61
N LYS A 269 -4.90 -14.52 27.16
CA LYS A 269 -3.98 -13.44 26.79
C LYS A 269 -4.38 -12.79 25.48
N LEU A 270 -4.63 -13.58 24.42
CA LEU A 270 -5.08 -13.08 23.12
C LEU A 270 -6.47 -12.44 23.21
N ARG A 271 -7.34 -12.94 24.08
CA ARG A 271 -8.66 -12.34 24.34
C ARG A 271 -8.55 -10.92 24.86
N ARG A 272 -7.60 -10.65 25.78
CA ARG A 272 -7.35 -9.29 26.27
C ARG A 272 -6.90 -8.35 25.13
N LEU A 273 -6.03 -8.81 24.26
CA LEU A 273 -5.58 -8.06 23.10
C LEU A 273 -6.74 -7.84 22.11
N ALA A 274 -7.52 -8.88 21.81
CA ALA A 274 -8.69 -8.80 20.94
C ALA A 274 -9.71 -7.76 21.45
N SER A 275 -9.98 -7.74 22.77
CA SER A 275 -10.84 -6.74 23.38
C SER A 275 -10.30 -5.31 23.21
N ALA A 276 -8.98 -5.11 23.28
CA ALA A 276 -8.39 -3.79 23.02
C ALA A 276 -8.54 -3.38 21.54
N VAL A 277 -8.42 -4.33 20.61
CA VAL A 277 -8.66 -4.10 19.17
C VAL A 277 -10.13 -3.79 18.91
N ASP A 278 -11.09 -4.48 19.60
CA ASP A 278 -12.52 -4.17 19.50
C ASP A 278 -12.82 -2.73 19.92
N VAL A 279 -12.21 -2.24 21.00
CA VAL A 279 -12.34 -0.83 21.45
C VAL A 279 -11.80 0.13 20.38
N ALA A 280 -10.67 -0.20 19.75
CA ALA A 280 -10.11 0.62 18.68
C ALA A 280 -11.01 0.61 17.43
N ARG A 281 -11.62 -0.53 17.08
CA ARG A 281 -12.62 -0.66 16.01
C ARG A 281 -13.85 0.20 16.27
N GLU A 282 -14.35 0.23 17.49
CA GLU A 282 -15.47 1.12 17.87
C GLU A 282 -15.10 2.60 17.72
N LYS A 283 -13.86 2.99 18.06
CA LYS A 283 -13.39 4.36 17.85
C LYS A 283 -13.30 4.71 16.36
N LEU A 284 -12.81 3.79 15.52
CA LEU A 284 -12.82 3.95 14.07
C LEU A 284 -14.25 4.16 13.56
N ASN A 285 -15.19 3.31 13.96
CA ASN A 285 -16.58 3.40 13.53
C ASN A 285 -17.22 4.73 13.93
N ARG A 286 -16.96 5.21 15.16
CA ARG A 286 -17.40 6.55 15.60
C ARG A 286 -16.78 7.68 14.79
N ALA A 287 -15.50 7.59 14.45
CA ALA A 287 -14.83 8.60 13.62
C ALA A 287 -15.40 8.61 12.19
N VAL A 288 -15.71 7.46 11.62
CA VAL A 288 -16.39 7.32 10.32
C VAL A 288 -17.76 7.98 10.36
N ASP A 289 -18.60 7.67 11.37
CA ASP A 289 -19.92 8.29 11.52
C ASP A 289 -19.82 9.80 11.71
N PHE A 290 -18.86 10.27 12.48
CA PHE A 290 -18.64 11.69 12.69
C PHE A 290 -18.35 12.43 11.38
N VAL A 291 -17.45 11.91 10.54
CA VAL A 291 -17.12 12.53 9.23
C VAL A 291 -18.31 12.43 8.27
N ALA A 292 -19.02 11.30 8.23
CA ALA A 292 -20.20 11.14 7.39
C ALA A 292 -21.30 12.15 7.74
N ASN A 293 -21.55 12.38 9.03
CA ASN A 293 -22.59 13.30 9.52
C ASN A 293 -22.23 14.77 9.34
N LYS A 294 -20.96 15.11 9.18
CA LYS A 294 -20.51 16.48 8.88
C LYS A 294 -21.00 16.98 7.53
N GLY A 295 -21.01 16.11 6.51
CA GLY A 295 -21.42 16.49 5.15
C GLY A 295 -20.49 17.47 4.46
N ASP A 296 -19.26 17.66 4.96
CA ASP A 296 -18.25 18.59 4.49
C ASP A 296 -17.19 17.84 3.67
N ALA A 297 -17.14 18.14 2.36
CA ALA A 297 -16.26 17.44 1.43
C ALA A 297 -14.77 17.74 1.68
N GLU A 298 -14.41 19.00 2.03
CA GLU A 298 -13.01 19.36 2.28
C GLU A 298 -12.51 18.72 3.58
N TYR A 299 -13.35 18.68 4.62
CA TYR A 299 -13.06 17.98 5.86
C TYR A 299 -12.94 16.46 5.65
N PHE A 300 -13.81 15.88 4.86
CA PHE A 300 -13.74 14.46 4.46
C PHE A 300 -12.39 14.14 3.82
N ASP A 301 -11.97 14.92 2.82
CA ASP A 301 -10.70 14.71 2.11
C ASP A 301 -9.50 14.89 3.06
N LEU A 302 -9.53 15.87 3.96
CA LEU A 302 -8.50 16.10 4.96
C LEU A 302 -8.35 14.93 5.94
N MET A 303 -9.46 14.30 6.35
CA MET A 303 -9.48 13.19 7.31
C MET A 303 -9.25 11.82 6.66
N ALA A 304 -9.29 11.70 5.32
CA ALA A 304 -9.17 10.43 4.61
C ALA A 304 -7.93 9.61 5.02
N ARG A 305 -6.76 10.25 5.11
CA ARG A 305 -5.51 9.59 5.54
C ARG A 305 -5.63 9.00 6.94
N ARG A 306 -6.26 9.72 7.88
CA ARG A 306 -6.39 9.29 9.27
C ARG A 306 -7.33 8.09 9.39
N LEU A 307 -8.48 8.15 8.74
CA LEU A 307 -9.45 7.06 8.71
C LEU A 307 -8.87 5.80 8.05
N CYS A 308 -8.19 5.94 6.91
CA CYS A 308 -7.51 4.83 6.25
C CYS A 308 -6.40 4.21 7.12
N HIS A 309 -5.63 5.03 7.86
CA HIS A 309 -4.64 4.53 8.80
C HIS A 309 -5.28 3.74 9.94
N MET A 310 -6.34 4.27 10.56
CA MET A 310 -7.08 3.58 11.62
C MET A 310 -7.62 2.22 11.14
N GLU A 311 -8.26 2.18 9.97
CA GLU A 311 -8.76 0.95 9.34
C GLU A 311 -7.63 -0.06 9.15
N THR A 312 -6.50 0.37 8.59
CA THR A 312 -5.35 -0.50 8.33
C THR A 312 -4.77 -1.08 9.61
N VAL A 313 -4.60 -0.27 10.66
CA VAL A 313 -4.05 -0.72 11.95
C VAL A 313 -4.99 -1.71 12.63
N VAL A 314 -6.29 -1.41 12.68
CA VAL A 314 -7.29 -2.31 13.28
C VAL A 314 -7.35 -3.63 12.52
N PHE A 315 -7.41 -3.58 11.20
CA PHE A 315 -7.45 -4.79 10.37
C PHE A 315 -6.17 -5.64 10.50
N ALA A 316 -4.99 -5.02 10.44
CA ALA A 316 -3.72 -5.71 10.65
C ALA A 316 -3.63 -6.35 12.04
N SER A 317 -4.15 -5.69 13.08
CA SER A 317 -4.21 -6.23 14.44
C SER A 317 -5.04 -7.51 14.52
N TYR A 318 -6.20 -7.54 13.87
CA TYR A 318 -7.02 -8.76 13.79
C TYR A 318 -6.32 -9.89 13.03
N LEU A 319 -5.65 -9.59 11.91
CA LEU A 319 -4.89 -10.60 11.16
C LEU A 319 -3.75 -11.19 11.99
N LEU A 320 -3.01 -10.37 12.74
CA LEU A 320 -1.95 -10.86 13.62
C LEU A 320 -2.49 -11.67 14.80
N LEU A 321 -3.67 -11.35 15.34
CA LEU A 321 -4.35 -12.17 16.34
C LEU A 321 -4.75 -13.53 15.76
N GLN A 322 -5.23 -13.56 14.52
CA GLN A 322 -5.53 -14.80 13.82
C GLN A 322 -4.27 -15.64 13.60
N ASP A 323 -3.19 -15.01 13.14
CA ASP A 323 -1.90 -15.69 12.98
C ASP A 323 -1.39 -16.29 14.31
N ALA A 324 -1.56 -15.55 15.42
CA ALA A 324 -1.15 -16.01 16.76
C ALA A 324 -2.02 -17.14 17.29
N LEU A 325 -3.28 -17.23 16.90
CA LEU A 325 -4.17 -18.33 17.22
C LEU A 325 -3.74 -19.64 16.53
N GLU A 326 -3.23 -19.53 15.30
CA GLU A 326 -2.76 -20.66 14.51
C GLU A 326 -1.33 -21.08 14.87
N ASP A 327 -0.47 -20.11 15.26
CA ASP A 327 0.92 -20.34 15.65
C ASP A 327 1.29 -19.47 16.85
N ASN A 328 1.40 -20.09 18.03
CA ASN A 328 1.71 -19.41 19.30
C ASN A 328 3.05 -18.65 19.29
N ARG A 329 3.99 -19.03 18.40
CA ARG A 329 5.27 -18.30 18.23
C ARG A 329 5.08 -16.88 17.73
N ARG A 330 3.90 -16.58 17.15
CA ARG A 330 3.53 -15.25 16.64
C ARG A 330 2.86 -14.36 17.68
N GLU A 331 2.54 -14.89 18.87
CA GLU A 331 1.87 -14.16 19.94
C GLU A 331 2.60 -12.86 20.33
N ALA A 332 3.93 -12.95 20.53
CA ALA A 332 4.74 -11.79 20.91
C ALA A 332 4.75 -10.70 19.81
N ILE A 333 4.68 -11.10 18.53
CA ILE A 333 4.58 -10.16 17.38
C ILE A 333 3.23 -9.45 17.41
N ALA A 334 2.14 -10.21 17.59
CA ALA A 334 0.80 -9.66 17.66
C ALA A 334 0.66 -8.69 18.85
N GLU A 335 1.11 -9.12 20.03
CA GLU A 335 1.10 -8.29 21.25
C GLU A 335 1.86 -6.99 21.04
N ARG A 336 3.10 -7.06 20.53
CA ARG A 336 3.93 -5.86 20.37
C ARG A 336 3.35 -4.90 19.34
N TYR A 337 2.88 -5.40 18.18
CA TYR A 337 2.22 -4.57 17.18
C TYR A 337 0.98 -3.85 17.74
N ILE A 338 0.13 -4.59 18.46
CA ILE A 338 -1.11 -4.04 19.03
C ILE A 338 -0.78 -2.95 20.05
N LEU A 339 0.17 -3.20 20.95
CA LEU A 339 0.58 -2.22 21.97
C LEU A 339 1.20 -0.95 21.35
N ASP A 340 1.96 -1.07 20.26
CA ASP A 340 2.58 0.06 19.59
C ASP A 340 1.58 0.88 18.74
N MET A 341 0.63 0.19 18.09
CA MET A 341 -0.15 0.81 17.05
C MET A 341 -1.54 1.28 17.48
N LEU A 342 -2.19 0.63 18.45
CA LEU A 342 -3.50 1.09 18.93
C LEU A 342 -3.49 2.53 19.48
N PRO A 343 -2.44 3.02 20.17
CA PRO A 343 -2.36 4.44 20.55
C PRO A 343 -2.49 5.39 19.35
N THR A 344 -2.00 5.01 18.16
CA THR A 344 -2.15 5.85 16.96
C THR A 344 -3.60 5.90 16.46
N VAL A 345 -4.36 4.82 16.62
CA VAL A 345 -5.81 4.80 16.32
C VAL A 345 -6.55 5.76 17.25
N HIS A 346 -6.23 5.74 18.55
CA HIS A 346 -6.84 6.63 19.53
C HIS A 346 -6.53 8.10 19.20
N MET A 347 -5.26 8.41 18.96
CA MET A 347 -4.83 9.77 18.58
C MET A 347 -5.54 10.25 17.31
N HIS A 348 -5.61 9.41 16.28
CA HIS A 348 -6.29 9.79 15.04
C HIS A 348 -7.80 9.96 15.21
N SER A 349 -8.45 9.11 16.04
CA SER A 349 -9.85 9.28 16.39
C SER A 349 -10.09 10.63 17.06
N ASP A 350 -9.26 11.00 18.03
CA ASP A 350 -9.39 12.27 18.75
C ASP A 350 -9.22 13.46 17.80
N VAL A 351 -8.24 13.40 16.89
CA VAL A 351 -8.03 14.45 15.88
C VAL A 351 -9.21 14.53 14.90
N VAL A 352 -9.72 13.39 14.41
CA VAL A 352 -10.88 13.37 13.50
C VAL A 352 -12.12 13.95 14.19
N MET A 353 -12.33 13.65 15.46
CA MET A 353 -13.52 14.08 16.19
C MET A 353 -13.40 15.48 16.81
N SER A 354 -12.20 16.10 16.80
CA SER A 354 -12.00 17.46 17.31
C SER A 354 -12.69 18.54 16.48
N ALA A 355 -13.05 18.24 15.24
CA ALA A 355 -13.57 19.20 14.27
C ALA A 355 -12.65 20.42 14.08
N ASP A 356 -11.33 20.21 14.13
CA ASP A 356 -10.35 21.28 13.89
C ASP A 356 -10.30 21.62 12.39
N TYR A 357 -10.67 22.85 12.07
CA TYR A 357 -10.67 23.42 10.72
C TYR A 357 -9.44 24.32 10.45
N THR A 358 -8.51 24.45 11.39
CA THR A 358 -7.37 25.37 11.27
C THR A 358 -6.58 25.20 9.98
N LEU A 359 -6.37 23.94 9.52
CA LEU A 359 -5.70 23.66 8.26
C LEU A 359 -6.51 24.13 7.05
N ILE A 360 -7.82 24.01 7.10
CA ILE A 360 -8.72 24.42 6.01
C ILE A 360 -8.77 25.95 5.97
N ASP A 361 -9.04 26.59 7.09
CA ASP A 361 -9.31 28.01 7.19
C ASP A 361 -8.05 28.87 7.07
N ARG A 362 -6.94 28.41 7.65
CA ARG A 362 -5.72 29.22 7.83
C ARG A 362 -4.51 28.74 7.01
N ARG A 363 -4.67 27.76 6.11
CA ARG A 363 -3.53 27.22 5.33
C ARG A 363 -2.76 28.31 4.56
N GLN A 364 -3.46 29.31 4.01
CA GLN A 364 -2.80 30.37 3.25
C GLN A 364 -1.96 31.28 4.16
N GLU A 365 -2.44 31.58 5.37
CA GLU A 365 -1.68 32.33 6.36
C GLU A 365 -0.42 31.58 6.79
N ILE A 366 -0.55 30.28 7.06
CA ILE A 366 0.57 29.41 7.48
C ILE A 366 1.62 29.28 6.38
N LEU A 367 1.21 29.16 5.12
CA LEU A 367 2.11 29.00 3.98
C LEU A 367 2.75 30.33 3.52
N ALA A 368 2.21 31.48 3.92
CA ALA A 368 2.70 32.80 3.53
C ALA A 368 3.88 33.29 4.42
N VAL A 369 4.18 32.64 5.52
CA VAL A 369 5.31 32.92 6.42
C VAL A 369 6.53 32.12 5.99
#